data_6cebab004cb249da50ed800b542e72b5
#
_entry.id   6cebab004cb249da50ed800b542e72b5
#
_cell.length_a   1.000
_cell.length_b   1.000
_cell.length_c   1.000
_cell.angle_alpha   90.00
_cell.angle_beta   90.00
_cell.angle_gamma   90.00
#
_symmetry.space_group_name_H-M   'P 1'
#
loop_
_entity.id
_entity.type
_entity.pdbx_description
1 polymer ?
#
loop_
_entity_poly.entity_id
_entity_poly.type
_entity_poly.pdbx_seq_one_letter_code
_entity_poly.pdbx_strand_id
1 'polypeptide(L)'
;KNKLLTGEHDFEKDIIACAMNISKRYMGSRRRAETLEKITLTIYDSMKKIHGLGKRERLLLRMAAILHDCGKYISMVNMGDASYNIIMSTEIIGLSHMEREIVANVVRFNHSNFLYYGQLVGAGFHLDKEAYLVVAKLTAILRSANSLDRSHKQKLKGVKAQLKDNQLILTVDTQEDITLEKGFFEERAGFFQEVFSVAPVLKQKKRF
;
A
#
# COMPACT_ATOMS: atom_id res chain seq x y z
N LYS A 1 35.99 -10.17 -3.78
CA LYS A 1 35.73 -8.98 -4.61
C LYS A 1 35.07 -7.93 -3.73
N ASN A 2 35.76 -6.83 -3.50
CA ASN A 2 35.28 -5.76 -2.60
C ASN A 2 34.11 -5.03 -3.23
N LYS A 3 32.89 -5.21 -2.72
CA LYS A 3 31.66 -4.54 -3.17
C LYS A 3 31.75 -3.00 -3.12
N LEU A 4 32.63 -2.47 -2.29
CA LEU A 4 32.90 -1.02 -2.19
C LEU A 4 33.55 -0.42 -3.44
N LEU A 5 34.21 -1.23 -4.27
CA LEU A 5 34.88 -0.75 -5.49
C LEU A 5 34.04 -0.87 -6.76
N THR A 6 32.88 -1.55 -6.71
CA THR A 6 32.01 -1.75 -7.88
C THR A 6 30.86 -0.75 -7.99
N GLY A 7 30.72 0.17 -7.03
CA GLY A 7 29.70 1.24 -7.08
C GLY A 7 28.23 0.77 -6.99
N GLU A 8 28.00 -0.50 -6.79
CA GLU A 8 26.64 -1.04 -6.61
C GLU A 8 26.23 -1.01 -5.13
N HIS A 9 25.87 0.16 -4.65
CA HIS A 9 25.24 0.27 -3.35
C HIS A 9 23.76 -0.13 -3.46
N ASP A 10 23.31 -1.03 -2.56
CA ASP A 10 21.91 -1.47 -2.52
C ASP A 10 21.05 -0.43 -1.77
N PHE A 11 20.66 0.62 -2.49
CA PHE A 11 19.81 1.67 -1.95
C PHE A 11 18.42 1.18 -1.53
N GLU A 12 17.97 0.05 -2.05
CA GLU A 12 16.66 -0.51 -1.69
C GLU A 12 16.58 -0.85 -0.21
N LYS A 13 17.64 -1.48 0.34
CA LYS A 13 17.71 -1.77 1.77
C LYS A 13 17.72 -0.50 2.62
N ASP A 14 18.45 0.52 2.18
CA ASP A 14 18.52 1.79 2.89
C ASP A 14 17.19 2.52 2.89
N ILE A 15 16.48 2.51 1.77
CA ILE A 15 15.15 3.09 1.63
C ILE A 15 14.17 2.40 2.58
N ILE A 16 14.16 1.08 2.63
CA ILE A 16 13.29 0.32 3.54
C ILE A 16 13.66 0.55 5.00
N ALA A 17 14.94 0.57 5.33
CA ALA A 17 15.41 0.89 6.68
C ALA A 17 14.96 2.29 7.12
N CYS A 18 15.02 3.28 6.21
CA CYS A 18 14.52 4.62 6.46
C CYS A 18 13.00 4.62 6.73
N ALA A 19 12.22 3.92 5.93
CA ALA A 19 10.78 3.79 6.15
C ALA A 19 10.46 3.15 7.51
N MET A 20 11.17 2.10 7.88
CA MET A 20 11.01 1.45 9.19
C MET A 20 11.38 2.37 10.35
N ASN A 21 12.40 3.19 10.20
CA ASN A 21 12.80 4.18 11.22
C ASN A 21 11.75 5.28 11.38
N ILE A 22 11.16 5.76 10.29
CA ILE A 22 10.06 6.72 10.31
C ILE A 22 8.85 6.10 11.04
N SER A 23 8.45 4.89 10.66
CA SER A 23 7.35 4.18 11.31
C SER A 23 7.57 4.04 12.82
N LYS A 24 8.78 3.65 13.24
CA LYS A 24 9.14 3.54 14.65
C LYS A 24 9.06 4.89 15.38
N ARG A 25 9.57 5.96 14.77
CA ARG A 25 9.53 7.33 15.34
C ARG A 25 8.10 7.78 15.62
N TYR A 26 7.16 7.44 14.77
CA TYR A 26 5.75 7.79 14.88
C TYR A 26 4.90 6.67 15.48
N MET A 27 5.49 5.79 16.28
CA MET A 27 4.81 4.75 17.07
C MET A 27 4.03 3.73 16.23
N GLY A 28 4.46 3.47 15.00
CA GLY A 28 3.88 2.45 14.13
C GLY A 28 4.11 1.03 14.69
N SER A 29 3.14 0.15 14.49
CA SER A 29 3.26 -1.25 14.85
C SER A 29 4.04 -2.02 13.77
N ARG A 30 5.22 -2.51 14.12
CA ARG A 30 6.03 -3.32 13.21
C ARG A 30 5.28 -4.56 12.72
N ARG A 31 4.59 -5.25 13.62
CA ARG A 31 3.84 -6.46 13.28
C ARG A 31 2.71 -6.20 12.28
N ARG A 32 1.98 -5.10 12.45
CA ARG A 32 0.94 -4.69 11.49
C ARG A 32 1.54 -4.30 10.15
N ALA A 33 2.63 -3.55 10.14
CA ALA A 33 3.33 -3.17 8.93
C ALA A 33 3.82 -4.39 8.15
N GLU A 34 4.42 -5.37 8.81
CA GLU A 34 4.86 -6.62 8.19
C GLU A 34 3.69 -7.43 7.61
N THR A 35 2.57 -7.53 8.32
CA THR A 35 1.37 -8.24 7.83
C THR A 35 0.79 -7.53 6.62
N LEU A 36 0.61 -6.21 6.69
CA LEU A 36 0.08 -5.41 5.59
C LEU A 36 0.99 -5.46 4.37
N GLU A 37 2.31 -5.36 4.57
CA GLU A 37 3.30 -5.47 3.51
C GLU A 37 3.18 -6.80 2.76
N LYS A 38 3.08 -7.92 3.47
CA LYS A 38 2.93 -9.25 2.86
C LYS A 38 1.67 -9.35 2.00
N ILE A 39 0.52 -8.94 2.52
CA ILE A 39 -0.75 -8.96 1.79
C ILE A 39 -0.68 -8.05 0.56
N THR A 40 -0.18 -6.85 0.74
CA THR A 40 -0.05 -5.84 -0.32
C THR A 40 0.81 -6.35 -1.47
N LEU A 41 1.98 -6.91 -1.17
CA LEU A 41 2.88 -7.44 -2.19
C LEU A 41 2.35 -8.71 -2.85
N THR A 42 1.61 -9.54 -2.13
CA THR A 42 0.93 -10.70 -2.70
C THR A 42 -0.08 -10.27 -3.76
N ILE A 43 -0.87 -9.23 -3.50
CA ILE A 43 -1.80 -8.67 -4.48
C ILE A 43 -1.04 -8.06 -5.66
N TYR A 44 -0.02 -7.24 -5.39
CA TYR A 44 0.78 -6.60 -6.43
C TYR A 44 1.39 -7.62 -7.41
N ASP A 45 2.00 -8.67 -6.89
CA ASP A 45 2.68 -9.68 -7.69
C ASP A 45 1.69 -10.51 -8.54
N SER A 46 0.48 -10.74 -8.06
CA SER A 46 -0.56 -11.45 -8.81
C SER A 46 -1.22 -10.58 -9.90
N MET A 47 -1.14 -9.26 -9.78
CA MET A 47 -1.73 -8.28 -10.71
C MET A 47 -0.78 -7.76 -11.78
N LYS A 48 0.40 -8.30 -11.90
CA LYS A 48 1.47 -7.84 -12.81
C LYS A 48 1.01 -7.63 -14.25
N LYS A 49 0.21 -8.56 -14.77
CA LYS A 49 -0.32 -8.50 -16.14
C LYS A 49 -1.29 -7.36 -16.36
N ILE A 50 -1.92 -6.86 -15.31
CA ILE A 50 -2.93 -5.81 -15.37
C ILE A 50 -2.32 -4.44 -15.06
N HIS A 51 -1.56 -4.29 -13.96
CA HIS A 51 -1.03 -2.98 -13.58
C HIS A 51 0.15 -2.52 -14.44
N GLY A 52 0.92 -3.45 -15.00
CA GLY A 52 2.06 -3.13 -15.88
C GLY A 52 3.21 -2.37 -15.20
N LEU A 53 3.25 -2.36 -13.88
CA LEU A 53 4.27 -1.67 -13.08
C LEU A 53 5.47 -2.60 -12.79
N GLY A 54 6.60 -2.02 -12.45
CA GLY A 54 7.87 -2.73 -12.28
C GLY A 54 8.34 -2.85 -10.83
N LYS A 55 9.63 -3.17 -10.69
CA LYS A 55 10.28 -3.36 -9.39
C LYS A 55 10.34 -2.07 -8.57
N ARG A 56 10.50 -0.92 -9.23
CA ARG A 56 10.59 0.37 -8.54
C ARG A 56 9.27 0.74 -7.89
N GLU A 57 8.17 0.61 -8.60
CA GLU A 57 6.83 0.87 -8.08
C GLU A 57 6.45 -0.14 -6.98
N ARG A 58 6.93 -1.38 -7.08
CA ARG A 58 6.79 -2.37 -6.00
C ARG A 58 7.48 -1.92 -4.72
N LEU A 59 8.66 -1.33 -4.82
CA LEU A 59 9.38 -0.74 -3.69
C LEU A 59 8.59 0.43 -3.08
N LEU A 60 8.06 1.33 -3.89
CA LEU A 60 7.24 2.45 -3.43
C LEU A 60 5.98 1.97 -2.68
N LEU A 61 5.33 0.93 -3.18
CA LEU A 61 4.19 0.31 -2.52
C LEU A 61 4.56 -0.33 -1.19
N ARG A 62 5.70 -0.99 -1.13
CA ARG A 62 6.26 -1.56 0.10
C ARG A 62 6.48 -0.50 1.16
N MET A 63 7.06 0.64 0.77
CA MET A 63 7.22 1.79 1.66
C MET A 63 5.87 2.31 2.17
N ALA A 64 4.90 2.46 1.28
CA ALA A 64 3.57 2.93 1.66
C ALA A 64 2.89 1.99 2.67
N ALA A 65 3.06 0.68 2.53
CA ALA A 65 2.56 -0.30 3.50
C ALA A 65 3.23 -0.15 4.87
N ILE A 66 4.55 0.05 4.91
CA ILE A 66 5.29 0.28 6.16
C ILE A 66 4.84 1.57 6.84
N LEU A 67 4.60 2.63 6.07
CA LEU A 67 4.26 3.97 6.54
C LEU A 67 2.75 4.23 6.67
N HIS A 68 1.91 3.22 6.45
CA HIS A 68 0.46 3.38 6.28
C HIS A 68 -0.24 4.11 7.43
N ASP A 69 0.28 4.07 8.62
CA ASP A 69 -0.31 4.68 9.83
C ASP A 69 0.60 5.69 10.52
N CYS A 70 1.65 6.18 9.85
CA CYS A 70 2.64 7.08 10.46
C CYS A 70 2.04 8.41 10.95
N GLY A 71 0.95 8.87 10.37
CA GLY A 71 0.25 10.07 10.79
C GLY A 71 -0.67 9.91 11.99
N LYS A 72 -0.96 8.67 12.40
CA LYS A 72 -1.89 8.37 13.50
C LYS A 72 -1.48 8.99 14.84
N TYR A 73 -0.19 9.04 15.11
CA TYR A 73 0.36 9.64 16.32
C TYR A 73 0.09 11.14 16.41
N ILE A 74 0.06 11.83 15.26
CA ILE A 74 -0.20 13.27 15.19
C ILE A 74 -1.69 13.57 15.19
N SER A 75 -2.46 12.86 14.35
CA SER A 75 -3.89 13.07 14.22
C SER A 75 -4.62 11.81 13.77
N MET A 76 -5.57 11.35 14.57
CA MET A 76 -6.45 10.25 14.18
C MET A 76 -7.55 10.70 13.21
N VAL A 77 -7.98 11.94 13.30
CA VAL A 77 -9.04 12.50 12.44
C VAL A 77 -8.52 12.80 11.04
N ASN A 78 -7.32 13.39 10.95
CA ASN A 78 -6.66 13.76 9.70
C ASN A 78 -5.42 12.91 9.44
N MET A 79 -5.51 11.60 9.67
CA MET A 79 -4.38 10.69 9.54
C MET A 79 -3.75 10.72 8.14
N GLY A 80 -4.57 10.83 7.10
CA GLY A 80 -4.09 10.90 5.72
C GLY A 80 -3.21 12.11 5.47
N ASP A 81 -3.66 13.30 5.82
CA ASP A 81 -2.91 14.56 5.65
C ASP A 81 -1.69 14.62 6.57
N ALA A 82 -1.80 14.15 7.81
CA ALA A 82 -0.67 14.06 8.73
C ALA A 82 0.41 13.13 8.20
N SER A 83 0.05 11.98 7.65
CA SER A 83 0.98 11.02 7.02
C SER A 83 1.67 11.63 5.80
N TYR A 84 0.91 12.29 4.94
CA TYR A 84 1.44 13.01 3.77
C TYR A 84 2.52 14.03 4.19
N ASN A 85 2.21 14.87 5.17
CA ASN A 85 3.14 15.89 5.65
C ASN A 85 4.42 15.30 6.27
N ILE A 86 4.30 14.21 7.03
CA ILE A 86 5.46 13.50 7.58
C ILE A 86 6.38 13.01 6.45
N ILE A 87 5.83 12.33 5.46
CA ILE A 87 6.61 11.75 4.36
C ILE A 87 7.24 12.83 3.51
N MET A 88 6.50 13.89 3.16
CA MET A 88 7.01 15.01 2.36
C MET A 88 8.05 15.87 3.09
N SER A 89 8.00 15.91 4.42
CA SER A 89 8.96 16.64 5.26
C SER A 89 10.22 15.85 5.59
N THR A 90 10.26 14.58 5.23
CA THR A 90 11.40 13.69 5.51
C THR A 90 12.21 13.46 4.24
N GLU A 91 13.49 13.74 4.29
CA GLU A 91 14.41 13.38 3.21
C GLU A 91 14.68 11.87 3.26
N ILE A 92 14.42 11.19 2.14
CA ILE A 92 14.66 9.75 2.00
C ILE A 92 15.69 9.58 0.89
N ILE A 93 16.92 9.30 1.28
CA ILE A 93 18.04 9.10 0.34
C ILE A 93 17.73 7.91 -0.56
N GLY A 94 17.89 8.11 -1.86
CA GLY A 94 17.59 7.08 -2.87
C GLY A 94 16.23 7.23 -3.54
N LEU A 95 15.33 8.07 -3.01
CA LEU A 95 14.07 8.44 -3.67
C LEU A 95 14.20 9.78 -4.39
N SER A 96 13.63 9.87 -5.60
CA SER A 96 13.37 11.14 -6.24
C SER A 96 12.25 11.90 -5.50
N HIS A 97 12.16 13.22 -5.76
CA HIS A 97 11.04 14.01 -5.23
C HIS A 97 9.68 13.45 -5.66
N MET A 98 9.55 13.09 -6.93
CA MET A 98 8.30 12.51 -7.47
C MET A 98 7.97 11.16 -6.83
N GLU A 99 8.94 10.31 -6.61
CA GLU A 99 8.74 9.02 -5.94
C GLU A 99 8.28 9.21 -4.48
N ARG A 100 8.87 10.16 -3.76
CA ARG A 100 8.43 10.53 -2.41
C ARG A 100 6.98 11.02 -2.41
N GLU A 101 6.62 11.84 -3.39
CA GLU A 101 5.27 12.35 -3.55
C GLU A 101 4.26 11.25 -3.90
N ILE A 102 4.65 10.27 -4.70
CA ILE A 102 3.85 9.06 -4.96
C ILE A 102 3.57 8.33 -3.66
N VAL A 103 4.59 8.00 -2.88
CA VAL A 103 4.44 7.29 -1.59
C VAL A 103 3.54 8.08 -0.64
N ALA A 104 3.78 9.38 -0.50
CA ALA A 104 3.00 10.25 0.38
C ALA A 104 1.51 10.27 0.01
N ASN A 105 1.19 10.37 -1.28
CA ASN A 105 -0.20 10.36 -1.75
C ASN A 105 -0.86 8.97 -1.61
N VAL A 106 -0.14 7.88 -1.84
CA VAL A 106 -0.67 6.53 -1.63
C VAL A 106 -1.05 6.33 -0.15
N VAL A 107 -0.20 6.74 0.78
CA VAL A 107 -0.50 6.67 2.22
C VAL A 107 -1.67 7.57 2.58
N ARG A 108 -1.70 8.81 2.06
CA ARG A 108 -2.81 9.74 2.27
C ARG A 108 -4.15 9.16 1.83
N PHE A 109 -4.22 8.67 0.60
CA PHE A 109 -5.46 8.14 0.03
C PHE A 109 -5.84 6.75 0.54
N ASN A 110 -4.97 6.08 1.27
CA ASN A 110 -5.35 4.90 2.04
C ASN A 110 -6.34 5.24 3.18
N HIS A 111 -6.32 6.49 3.67
CA HIS A 111 -7.15 6.96 4.78
C HIS A 111 -8.19 8.01 4.39
N SER A 112 -7.97 8.73 3.28
CA SER A 112 -8.82 9.83 2.81
C SER A 112 -9.49 9.45 1.49
N ASN A 113 -10.54 10.18 1.12
CA ASN A 113 -11.17 10.03 -0.17
C ASN A 113 -10.16 10.28 -1.29
N PHE A 114 -10.21 9.43 -2.32
CA PHE A 114 -9.35 9.57 -3.47
C PHE A 114 -9.72 10.82 -4.27
N LEU A 115 -8.72 11.64 -4.58
CA LEU A 115 -8.90 12.83 -5.41
C LEU A 115 -8.57 12.50 -6.87
N TYR A 116 -9.50 12.74 -7.76
CA TYR A 116 -9.28 12.61 -9.20
C TYR A 116 -8.35 13.71 -9.71
N TYR A 117 -7.71 13.49 -10.86
CA TYR A 117 -6.64 14.33 -11.35
C TYR A 117 -6.95 15.83 -11.35
N GLY A 118 -8.12 16.23 -11.86
CA GLY A 118 -8.54 17.63 -11.86
C GLY A 118 -8.72 18.21 -10.47
N GLN A 119 -9.20 17.42 -9.52
CA GLN A 119 -9.33 17.83 -8.10
C GLN A 119 -7.97 17.99 -7.43
N LEU A 120 -7.01 17.10 -7.74
CA LEU A 120 -5.63 17.20 -7.25
C LEU A 120 -4.96 18.49 -7.72
N VAL A 121 -5.04 18.81 -9.00
CA VAL A 121 -4.49 20.03 -9.58
C VAL A 121 -5.15 21.26 -8.95
N GLY A 122 -6.47 21.26 -8.79
CA GLY A 122 -7.22 22.32 -8.13
C GLY A 122 -6.87 22.52 -6.66
N ALA A 123 -6.43 21.46 -5.98
CA ALA A 123 -5.97 21.52 -4.59
C ALA A 123 -4.48 21.90 -4.45
N GLY A 124 -3.79 22.22 -5.55
CA GLY A 124 -2.40 22.64 -5.55
C GLY A 124 -1.36 21.51 -5.52
N PHE A 125 -1.77 20.27 -5.79
CA PHE A 125 -0.84 19.13 -5.89
C PHE A 125 -0.27 19.04 -7.31
N HIS A 126 1.04 18.85 -7.41
CA HIS A 126 1.77 18.82 -8.67
C HIS A 126 2.23 17.41 -9.01
N LEU A 127 1.28 16.52 -9.29
CA LEU A 127 1.54 15.21 -9.90
C LEU A 127 1.32 15.30 -11.42
N ASP A 128 2.26 14.78 -12.21
CA ASP A 128 1.96 14.53 -13.62
C ASP A 128 0.98 13.36 -13.79
N LYS A 129 0.41 13.21 -14.97
CA LYS A 129 -0.60 12.17 -15.23
C LYS A 129 -0.06 10.76 -15.06
N GLU A 130 1.20 10.53 -15.38
CA GLU A 130 1.85 9.21 -15.25
C GLU A 130 2.01 8.86 -13.77
N ALA A 131 2.54 9.76 -12.96
CA ALA A 131 2.65 9.58 -11.52
C ALA A 131 1.28 9.42 -10.85
N TYR A 132 0.27 10.18 -11.29
CA TYR A 132 -1.10 10.03 -10.80
C TYR A 132 -1.66 8.63 -11.05
N LEU A 133 -1.43 8.04 -12.23
CA LEU A 133 -1.87 6.68 -12.53
C LEU A 133 -1.16 5.65 -11.65
N VAL A 134 0.12 5.84 -11.36
CA VAL A 134 0.85 5.01 -10.40
C VAL A 134 0.23 5.13 -9.01
N VAL A 135 -0.05 6.34 -8.54
CA VAL A 135 -0.74 6.56 -7.25
C VAL A 135 -2.08 5.84 -7.20
N ALA A 136 -2.90 5.94 -8.24
CA ALA A 136 -4.20 5.28 -8.29
C ALA A 136 -4.09 3.75 -8.18
N LYS A 137 -3.18 3.16 -8.93
CA LYS A 137 -2.93 1.70 -8.93
C LYS A 137 -2.42 1.21 -7.58
N LEU A 138 -1.42 1.89 -7.02
CA LEU A 138 -0.86 1.51 -5.72
C LEU A 138 -1.86 1.71 -4.57
N THR A 139 -2.64 2.78 -4.62
CA THR A 139 -3.70 3.06 -3.63
C THR A 139 -4.77 1.98 -3.65
N ALA A 140 -5.23 1.56 -4.83
CA ALA A 140 -6.23 0.50 -4.97
C ALA A 140 -5.76 -0.81 -4.32
N ILE A 141 -4.50 -1.18 -4.54
CA ILE A 141 -3.90 -2.37 -3.94
C ILE A 141 -3.77 -2.23 -2.42
N LEU A 142 -3.23 -1.12 -1.94
CA LEU A 142 -3.03 -0.89 -0.50
C LEU A 142 -4.34 -0.85 0.27
N ARG A 143 -5.37 -0.17 -0.24
CA ARG A 143 -6.70 -0.14 0.37
C ARG A 143 -7.32 -1.52 0.50
N SER A 144 -7.22 -2.34 -0.54
CA SER A 144 -7.73 -3.71 -0.51
C SER A 144 -7.01 -4.56 0.51
N ALA A 145 -5.68 -4.47 0.57
CA ALA A 145 -4.88 -5.17 1.57
C ALA A 145 -5.20 -4.70 3.00
N ASN A 146 -5.31 -3.39 3.21
CA ASN A 146 -5.58 -2.82 4.54
C ASN A 146 -6.97 -3.20 5.07
N SER A 147 -7.96 -3.35 4.20
CA SER A 147 -9.30 -3.80 4.59
C SER A 147 -9.33 -5.21 5.17
N LEU A 148 -8.38 -6.06 4.78
CA LEU A 148 -8.26 -7.44 5.28
C LEU A 148 -7.74 -7.53 6.72
N ASP A 149 -7.08 -6.49 7.23
CA ASP A 149 -6.60 -6.45 8.63
C ASP A 149 -7.34 -5.37 9.45
N ARG A 150 -8.60 -5.11 9.13
CA ARG A 150 -9.36 -4.03 9.75
C ARG A 150 -9.57 -4.18 11.25
N SER A 151 -9.69 -5.41 11.74
CA SER A 151 -9.77 -5.67 13.18
C SER A 151 -8.45 -5.52 13.91
N HIS A 152 -7.33 -5.36 13.19
CA HIS A 152 -5.95 -5.29 13.69
C HIS A 152 -5.51 -6.53 14.51
N LYS A 153 -6.23 -7.63 14.36
CA LYS A 153 -5.96 -8.90 15.04
C LYS A 153 -5.06 -9.84 14.25
N GLN A 154 -4.64 -9.42 13.04
CA GLN A 154 -3.80 -10.20 12.11
C GLN A 154 -4.30 -11.63 11.93
N LYS A 155 -5.61 -11.79 11.77
CA LYS A 155 -6.29 -13.07 11.58
C LYS A 155 -5.85 -13.79 10.30
N LEU A 156 -5.42 -13.04 9.29
CA LEU A 156 -5.20 -13.52 7.93
C LEU A 156 -3.71 -13.74 7.67
N LYS A 157 -3.19 -14.85 8.17
CA LYS A 157 -1.75 -15.16 8.07
C LYS A 157 -1.32 -15.76 6.73
N GLY A 158 -2.23 -16.34 5.98
CA GLY A 158 -1.91 -17.08 4.76
C GLY A 158 -2.76 -16.63 3.58
N VAL A 159 -2.68 -15.36 3.19
CA VAL A 159 -3.41 -14.85 2.03
C VAL A 159 -2.73 -15.31 0.76
N LYS A 160 -3.49 -15.95 -0.12
CA LYS A 160 -3.10 -16.28 -1.50
C LYS A 160 -3.92 -15.45 -2.47
N ALA A 161 -3.31 -15.03 -3.57
CA ALA A 161 -3.98 -14.24 -4.60
C ALA A 161 -3.82 -14.92 -5.95
N GLN A 162 -4.91 -14.96 -6.72
CA GLN A 162 -4.95 -15.49 -8.07
C GLN A 162 -5.81 -14.61 -8.95
N LEU A 163 -5.25 -14.20 -10.10
CA LEU A 163 -6.00 -13.51 -11.15
C LEU A 163 -6.61 -14.54 -12.10
N LYS A 164 -7.93 -14.60 -12.15
CA LYS A 164 -8.66 -15.54 -13.01
C LYS A 164 -9.99 -14.92 -13.46
N ASP A 165 -10.29 -15.02 -14.74
CA ASP A 165 -11.59 -14.58 -15.33
C ASP A 165 -11.99 -13.16 -14.92
N ASN A 166 -11.09 -12.19 -15.05
CA ASN A 166 -11.28 -10.80 -14.60
C ASN A 166 -11.62 -10.64 -13.12
N GLN A 167 -11.26 -11.61 -12.31
CA GLN A 167 -11.39 -11.54 -10.86
C GLN A 167 -10.02 -11.70 -10.19
N LEU A 168 -9.78 -10.91 -9.16
CA LEU A 168 -8.72 -11.13 -8.21
C LEU A 168 -9.28 -11.94 -7.04
N ILE A 169 -8.96 -13.24 -7.01
CA ILE A 169 -9.43 -14.13 -5.97
C ILE A 169 -8.40 -14.15 -4.85
N LEU A 170 -8.78 -13.61 -3.69
CA LEU A 170 -7.99 -13.69 -2.46
C LEU A 170 -8.53 -14.81 -1.59
N THR A 171 -7.69 -15.79 -1.32
CA THR A 171 -8.06 -16.94 -0.49
C THR A 171 -7.32 -16.85 0.83
N VAL A 172 -8.07 -16.93 1.93
CA VAL A 172 -7.55 -16.89 3.29
C VAL A 172 -7.77 -18.24 3.98
N ASP A 173 -6.72 -18.75 4.61
CA ASP A 173 -6.75 -19.98 5.38
C ASP A 173 -6.80 -19.65 6.87
N THR A 174 -8.02 -19.44 7.38
CA THR A 174 -8.26 -19.14 8.79
C THR A 174 -9.55 -19.78 9.27
N GLN A 175 -9.59 -20.20 10.53
CA GLN A 175 -10.80 -20.66 11.20
C GLN A 175 -11.52 -19.53 11.96
N GLU A 176 -10.91 -18.36 11.99
CA GLU A 176 -11.49 -17.21 12.68
C GLU A 176 -12.67 -16.61 11.92
N ASP A 177 -13.54 -15.93 12.66
CA ASP A 177 -14.59 -15.13 12.04
C ASP A 177 -13.99 -13.90 11.35
N ILE A 178 -14.21 -13.82 10.04
CA ILE A 178 -13.73 -12.72 9.16
C ILE A 178 -14.89 -11.89 8.61
N THR A 179 -16.05 -11.91 9.26
CA THR A 179 -17.24 -11.17 8.79
C THR A 179 -16.94 -9.68 8.68
N LEU A 180 -16.23 -9.10 9.65
CA LEU A 180 -15.84 -7.70 9.65
C LEU A 180 -14.89 -7.37 8.49
N GLU A 181 -13.84 -8.17 8.33
CA GLU A 181 -12.85 -8.00 7.27
C GLU A 181 -13.50 -8.14 5.88
N LYS A 182 -14.41 -9.10 5.73
CA LYS A 182 -15.14 -9.31 4.48
C LYS A 182 -16.03 -8.11 4.13
N GLY A 183 -16.74 -7.55 5.10
CA GLY A 183 -17.55 -6.35 4.91
C GLY A 183 -16.72 -5.14 4.46
N PHE A 184 -15.61 -4.86 5.11
CA PHE A 184 -14.70 -3.78 4.71
C PHE A 184 -14.03 -4.03 3.37
N PHE A 185 -13.70 -5.27 3.06
CA PHE A 185 -13.13 -5.64 1.77
C PHE A 185 -14.13 -5.35 0.63
N GLU A 186 -15.37 -5.75 0.78
CA GLU A 186 -16.43 -5.50 -0.19
C GLU A 186 -16.69 -3.99 -0.38
N GLU A 187 -16.66 -3.19 0.69
CA GLU A 187 -16.76 -1.73 0.62
C GLU A 187 -15.63 -1.10 -0.21
N ARG A 188 -14.40 -1.61 -0.08
CA ARG A 188 -13.22 -1.11 -0.81
C ARG A 188 -13.07 -1.67 -2.22
N ALA A 189 -13.78 -2.73 -2.55
CA ALA A 189 -13.72 -3.42 -3.84
C ALA A 189 -14.10 -2.53 -5.03
N GLY A 190 -15.01 -1.57 -4.83
CA GLY A 190 -15.45 -0.65 -5.87
C GLY A 190 -14.32 0.19 -6.47
N PHE A 191 -13.44 0.74 -5.64
CA PHE A 191 -12.30 1.52 -6.11
C PHE A 191 -11.27 0.66 -6.86
N PHE A 192 -11.00 -0.54 -6.37
CA PHE A 192 -10.12 -1.49 -7.06
C PHE A 192 -10.67 -1.84 -8.45
N GLN A 193 -11.96 -2.11 -8.55
CA GLN A 193 -12.60 -2.40 -9.83
C GLN A 193 -12.61 -1.21 -10.78
N GLU A 194 -12.81 0.00 -10.28
CA GLU A 194 -12.71 1.23 -11.07
C GLU A 194 -11.32 1.40 -11.68
N VAL A 195 -10.25 1.16 -10.91
CA VAL A 195 -8.88 1.33 -11.38
C VAL A 195 -8.44 0.24 -12.35
N PHE A 196 -8.78 -1.02 -12.08
CA PHE A 196 -8.22 -2.17 -12.79
C PHE A 196 -9.20 -2.89 -13.73
N SER A 197 -10.48 -2.60 -13.67
CA SER A 197 -11.54 -3.37 -14.34
C SER A 197 -11.52 -4.86 -13.96
N VAL A 198 -11.09 -5.15 -12.74
CA VAL A 198 -10.98 -6.48 -12.13
C VAL A 198 -11.76 -6.48 -10.83
N ALA A 199 -12.64 -7.44 -10.64
CA ALA A 199 -13.42 -7.58 -9.41
C ALA A 199 -12.62 -8.35 -8.35
N PRO A 200 -12.30 -7.74 -7.19
CA PRO A 200 -11.69 -8.46 -6.09
C PRO A 200 -12.73 -9.29 -5.34
N VAL A 201 -12.38 -10.54 -5.03
CA VAL A 201 -13.24 -11.50 -4.33
C VAL A 201 -12.47 -12.13 -3.19
N LEU A 202 -13.05 -12.11 -1.99
CA LEU A 202 -12.47 -12.75 -0.81
C LEU A 202 -13.13 -14.09 -0.55
N LYS A 203 -12.31 -15.16 -0.50
CA LYS A 203 -12.75 -16.52 -0.18
C LYS A 203 -12.05 -17.02 1.06
N GLN A 204 -12.81 -17.64 1.95
CA GLN A 204 -12.27 -18.34 3.11
C GLN A 204 -12.19 -19.83 2.82
N LYS A 205 -10.99 -20.41 3.00
CA LYS A 205 -10.80 -21.86 2.90
C LYS A 205 -11.32 -22.49 4.19
N LYS A 206 -12.43 -23.22 4.09
CA LYS A 206 -12.93 -24.04 5.22
C LYS A 206 -12.16 -25.35 5.24
N ARG A 207 -11.59 -25.71 6.37
CA ARG A 207 -11.12 -27.07 6.64
C ARG A 207 -12.31 -27.84 7.20
N PHE A 208 -12.69 -28.88 6.48
CA PHE A 208 -13.66 -29.85 6.96
C PHE A 208 -13.01 -30.79 7.97
#